data_7311e3316c1ce7a1a2ed68e4f80efb24
#
_entry.id   7311e3316c1ce7a1a2ed68e4f80efb24
#
_cell.length_a   1.000
_cell.length_b   1.000
_cell.length_c   1.000
_cell.angle_alpha   90.00
_cell.angle_beta   90.00
_cell.angle_gamma   90.00
#
_symmetry.space_group_name_H-M   'P 1'
#
loop_
_entity.id
_entity.type
_entity.pdbx_description
1 polymer ?
#
loop_
_entity_poly.entity_id
_entity_poly.type
_entity_poly.pdbx_seq_one_letter_code
_entity_poly.pdbx_strand_id
1 'polypeptide(L)' 'MKQKITPKHKLTKNQTLVLKVLAKANAPLSAYSLLDKLREYGLKAPPQVYRALEKLIVIGKVHRIESMNAF' A
#
# COMPACT_ATOMS: atom_id res chain seq x y z
N MET A 1 -14.11 8.00 -22.94
CA MET A 1 -14.01 7.66 -22.57
C MET A 1 -13.48 7.10 -22.25
N LYS A 2 -13.35 6.95 -22.16
CA LYS A 2 -13.12 6.44 -21.74
C LYS A 2 -12.39 5.83 -21.30
N GLN A 3 -12.14 5.59 -21.14
CA GLN A 3 -11.76 5.03 -20.69
C GLN A 3 -10.99 4.63 -20.29
N LYS A 4 -10.85 4.82 -20.36
CA LYS A 4 -10.33 4.36 -20.06
C LYS A 4 -9.46 3.80 -19.36
N ILE A 5 -9.56 4.26 -19.09
CA ILE A 5 -9.11 3.48 -18.00
C ILE A 5 -8.01 2.51 -18.33
N THR A 6 -6.97 2.50 -17.56
CA THR A 6 -5.83 1.67 -17.84
C THR A 6 -5.81 0.45 -16.94
N PRO A 7 -6.13 -0.74 -17.46
CA PRO A 7 -6.18 -1.94 -16.65
C PRO A 7 -4.85 -2.32 -16.01
N LYS A 8 -3.74 -1.96 -16.63
CA LYS A 8 -2.44 -2.36 -16.09
C LYS A 8 -2.10 -1.71 -14.76
N HIS A 9 -2.84 -0.69 -14.37
CA HIS A 9 -2.66 -0.06 -13.06
C HIS A 9 -3.82 -0.32 -12.13
N LYS A 10 -4.66 -1.27 -12.52
CA LYS A 10 -5.77 -1.64 -11.68
C LYS A 10 -5.26 -2.34 -10.42
N LEU A 11 -5.62 -1.82 -9.27
CA LEU A 11 -5.13 -2.36 -8.02
C LEU A 11 -5.95 -3.53 -7.54
N THR A 12 -5.27 -4.49 -6.90
CA THR A 12 -5.96 -5.57 -6.22
C THR A 12 -6.61 -5.05 -4.95
N LYS A 13 -7.45 -5.87 -4.35
CA LYS A 13 -8.07 -5.50 -3.09
C LYS A 13 -7.05 -5.20 -2.02
N ASN A 14 -6.02 -6.03 -1.90
CA ASN A 14 -4.97 -5.82 -0.91
C ASN A 14 -4.18 -4.55 -1.18
N GLN A 15 -3.85 -4.31 -2.44
CA GLN A 15 -3.14 -3.09 -2.81
C GLN A 15 -3.96 -1.85 -2.50
N THR A 16 -5.25 -1.91 -2.76
CA THR A 16 -6.14 -0.80 -2.48
C THR A 16 -6.20 -0.52 -0.98
N LEU A 17 -6.28 -1.56 -0.17
CA LEU A 17 -6.30 -1.39 1.29
C LEU A 17 -5.01 -0.76 1.80
N VAL A 18 -3.88 -1.24 1.33
CA VAL A 18 -2.59 -0.70 1.74
C VAL A 18 -2.49 0.78 1.38
N LEU A 19 -2.86 1.11 0.15
CA LEU A 19 -2.79 2.49 -0.30
C LEU A 19 -3.73 3.38 0.52
N LYS A 20 -4.92 2.88 0.81
CA LYS A 20 -5.91 3.63 1.58
C LYS A 20 -5.40 3.96 2.98
N VAL A 21 -4.80 2.98 3.64
CA VAL A 21 -4.27 3.19 4.98
C VAL A 21 -3.13 4.21 4.96
N LEU A 22 -2.25 4.10 3.98
CA LEU A 22 -1.14 5.04 3.86
C LEU A 22 -1.64 6.45 3.54
N ALA A 23 -2.67 6.55 2.70
CA ALA A 23 -3.21 7.85 2.33
C ALA A 23 -3.87 8.56 3.50
N LYS A 24 -4.41 7.81 4.44
CA LYS A 24 -5.04 8.39 5.62
C LYS A 24 -4.05 8.78 6.69
N ALA A 25 -2.84 8.27 6.62
CA ALA A 25 -1.83 8.58 7.62
C ALA A 25 -1.32 10.00 7.41
N ASN A 26 -1.11 10.72 8.51
CA ASN A 26 -0.58 12.07 8.44
C ASN A 26 0.94 12.10 8.37
N ALA A 27 1.55 10.95 8.49
CA ALA A 27 3.01 10.84 8.51
C ALA A 27 3.40 9.48 7.95
N PRO A 28 4.66 9.31 7.56
CA PRO A 28 5.11 8.00 7.08
C PRO A 28 4.90 6.93 8.12
N LEU A 29 4.54 5.74 7.67
CA LEU A 29 4.31 4.60 8.54
C LEU A 29 5.42 3.58 8.37
N SER A 30 5.91 3.06 9.49
CA SER A 30 6.81 1.91 9.45
C SER A 30 6.02 0.67 9.00
N ALA A 31 6.76 -0.37 8.60
CA ALA A 31 6.11 -1.61 8.21
C ALA A 31 5.27 -2.17 9.34
N TYR A 32 5.78 -2.09 10.58
CA TYR A 32 5.03 -2.60 11.72
C TYR A 32 3.73 -1.84 11.94
N SER A 33 3.80 -0.52 11.87
CA SER A 33 2.59 0.29 12.05
C SER A 33 1.59 0.01 10.95
N LEU A 34 2.07 -0.16 9.73
CA LEU A 34 1.20 -0.46 8.60
C LEU A 34 0.52 -1.81 8.78
N LEU A 35 1.30 -2.83 9.18
CA LEU A 35 0.75 -4.15 9.43
C LEU A 35 -0.33 -4.12 10.51
N ASP A 36 -0.05 -3.37 11.57
CA ASP A 36 -0.98 -3.26 12.68
C ASP A 36 -2.31 -2.63 12.24
N LYS A 37 -2.23 -1.58 11.45
CA LYS A 37 -3.44 -0.91 10.96
C LYS A 37 -4.22 -1.79 9.99
N LEU A 38 -3.52 -2.51 9.12
CA LEU A 38 -4.17 -3.37 8.14
C LEU A 38 -4.86 -4.56 8.78
N ARG A 39 -4.37 -4.98 9.94
CA ARG A 39 -5.02 -6.08 10.66
C ARG A 39 -6.46 -5.73 11.00
N GLU A 40 -6.71 -4.46 11.30
CA GLU A 40 -8.05 -4.00 11.61
C GLU A 40 -8.99 -4.10 10.42
N TYR A 41 -8.43 -4.11 9.22
CA TYR A 41 -9.21 -4.24 7.98
C TYR A 41 -9.26 -5.68 7.49
N GLY A 42 -8.74 -6.62 8.27
CA GLY A 42 -8.79 -8.03 7.92
C GLY A 42 -7.60 -8.54 7.13
N LEU A 43 -6.64 -7.70 6.80
CA LEU A 43 -5.44 -8.11 6.09
C LEU A 43 -4.37 -8.44 7.13
N LYS A 44 -4.18 -9.72 7.41
CA LYS A 44 -3.35 -10.15 8.53
C LYS A 44 -2.05 -10.82 8.13
N ALA A 45 -1.90 -11.20 6.87
CA ALA A 45 -0.72 -11.95 6.42
C ALA A 45 0.38 -11.00 5.98
N PRO A 46 1.49 -10.92 6.72
CA PRO A 46 2.59 -10.02 6.34
C PRO A 46 3.09 -10.20 4.91
N PRO A 47 3.25 -11.41 4.37
CA PRO A 47 3.72 -11.55 2.99
C PRO A 47 2.79 -10.85 2.00
N GLN A 48 1.48 -10.88 2.23
CA GLN A 48 0.54 -10.21 1.34
C GLN A 48 0.71 -8.70 1.40
N VAL A 49 0.98 -8.17 2.57
CA VAL A 49 1.20 -6.74 2.74
C VAL A 49 2.46 -6.31 2.01
N TYR A 50 3.55 -7.06 2.17
CA TYR A 50 4.80 -6.71 1.51
C TYR A 50 4.70 -6.80 -0.01
N ARG A 51 3.98 -7.80 -0.52
CA ARG A 51 3.77 -7.90 -1.96
C ARG A 51 2.99 -6.70 -2.48
N ALA A 52 1.98 -6.29 -1.75
CA ALA A 52 1.18 -5.14 -2.15
C ALA A 52 2.03 -3.87 -2.14
N LEU A 53 2.84 -3.70 -1.10
CA LEU A 53 3.73 -2.54 -1.01
C LEU A 53 4.71 -2.50 -2.18
N GLU A 54 5.33 -3.63 -2.48
CA GLU A 54 6.29 -3.68 -3.57
C GLU A 54 5.66 -3.28 -4.89
N LYS A 55 4.47 -3.78 -5.14
CA LYS A 55 3.77 -3.44 -6.37
C LYS A 55 3.44 -1.96 -6.42
N LEU A 56 2.97 -1.42 -5.32
CA LEU A 56 2.63 0.00 -5.25
C LEU A 56 3.86 0.89 -5.45
N ILE A 57 4.99 0.46 -4.95
CA ILE A 57 6.24 1.18 -5.16
C ILE A 57 6.64 1.14 -6.64
N VAL A 58 6.52 -0.04 -7.25
CA VAL A 58 6.90 -0.20 -8.66
C VAL A 58 6.07 0.71 -9.57
N ILE A 59 4.78 0.83 -9.29
CA ILE A 59 3.91 1.68 -10.12
C ILE A 59 3.88 3.13 -9.68
N GLY A 60 4.70 3.48 -8.69
CA GLY A 60 4.85 4.87 -8.26
C GLY A 60 3.76 5.43 -7.37
N LYS A 61 2.90 4.57 -6.82
CA LYS A 61 1.84 5.03 -5.92
C LYS A 61 2.32 5.21 -4.49
N VAL A 62 3.41 4.54 -4.12
CA VAL A 62 3.98 4.61 -2.78
C VAL A 62 5.48 4.78 -2.91
N HIS A 63 6.06 5.55 -2.01
CA HIS A 63 7.50 5.75 -1.97
C HIS A 63 8.04 5.25 -0.66
N ARG A 64 9.19 4.60 -0.74
CA ARG A 64 9.87 4.15 0.46
C ARG A 64 10.79 5.23 0.96
N ILE A 65 10.71 5.52 2.24
CA ILE A 65 11.58 6.52 2.88
C ILE A 65 12.64 5.76 3.65
N GLU A 66 13.78 5.52 3.02
CA GLU A 66 14.79 4.63 3.56
C GLU A 66 15.41 5.14 4.86
N SER A 67 15.59 6.43 4.97
CA SER A 67 16.18 7.00 6.18
C SER A 67 15.31 6.76 7.41
N MET A 68 14.02 6.56 7.21
CA MET A 68 13.08 6.32 8.30
C MET A 68 12.55 4.89 8.29
N ASN A 69 12.94 4.11 7.29
CA ASN A 69 12.42 2.76 7.10
C ASN A 69 10.88 2.75 7.13
N ALA A 70 10.29 3.67 6.40
CA ALA A 70 8.85 3.89 6.40
C ALA A 70 8.34 4.10 4.99
N PHE A 71 7.03 4.22 4.86
CA PHE A 71 6.35 4.39 3.57
C PHE A 71 5.37 5.54 3.57
#